data_48526c0e6f1b2f52f98584340e193b92
#
_entry.id   48526c0e6f1b2f52f98584340e193b92
#
_cell.length_a   1.000
_cell.length_b   1.000
_cell.length_c   1.000
_cell.angle_alpha   90.00
_cell.angle_beta   90.00
_cell.angle_gamma   90.00
#
_symmetry.space_group_name_H-M   'P 1'
#
loop_
_entity.id
_entity.type
_entity.pdbx_description
1 polymer ?
#
loop_
_entity_poly.entity_id
_entity_poly.type
_entity_poly.pdbx_seq_one_letter_code
_entity_poly.pdbx_strand_id
1 'polypeptide(L)'
;MKVGLIGLGRMGEGMSRRMRSRGNIEVWGYRRNYDKAQEAYENGYVDGVTTTIQGLVQVVKQKKNGGTAPGIFMMVVPAETVEETINELLRHCSEGDIIIDHGNSNFKDSRKRAERLAKLGIAYIDCGTSGGVYGLERGYCLMVGGGDTAVATCEGIFNALAPGIDAAPRTQPNSWVTQEEKGWLRCGGPGAGHFVKMVHNGIEYGIMQAYAEGFNILHSANAGSQYVAEGDAEVAPMDNPEDYCYDIDVAKVAELWRRGSVVGSWLLDLTADVLRGDRELDAFTGGVSDSGEGRWTVHAAVDLGVPAPVITTALYERFGSRRLGAFASKVLNGMRFMFGGHNVR
;
A
#
# COMPACT_ATOMS: atom_id res chain seq x y z
N MET A 1 -20.25 -10.66 16.33
CA MET A 1 -20.27 -9.32 15.71
C MET A 1 -20.62 -9.50 14.25
N LYS A 2 -21.41 -8.59 13.65
CA LYS A 2 -21.76 -8.62 12.23
C LYS A 2 -21.22 -7.37 11.54
N VAL A 3 -20.61 -7.52 10.36
CA VAL A 3 -19.95 -6.44 9.63
C VAL A 3 -20.42 -6.45 8.18
N GLY A 4 -20.65 -5.26 7.62
CA GLY A 4 -20.88 -5.03 6.20
C GLY A 4 -19.57 -4.71 5.50
N LEU A 5 -19.23 -5.46 4.46
CA LEU A 5 -18.01 -5.27 3.69
C LEU A 5 -18.35 -4.81 2.27
N ILE A 6 -17.92 -3.61 1.91
CA ILE A 6 -18.09 -3.01 0.60
C ILE A 6 -16.76 -3.12 -0.15
N GLY A 7 -16.78 -3.82 -1.29
CA GLY A 7 -15.57 -4.05 -2.09
C GLY A 7 -14.98 -5.45 -1.90
N LEU A 8 -15.66 -6.46 -2.44
CA LEU A 8 -15.19 -7.86 -2.51
C LEU A 8 -14.22 -8.04 -3.70
N GLY A 9 -13.06 -7.38 -3.64
CA GLY A 9 -11.91 -7.66 -4.49
C GLY A 9 -10.91 -8.55 -3.75
N ARG A 10 -9.73 -8.78 -4.33
CA ARG A 10 -8.68 -9.65 -3.73
C ARG A 10 -8.39 -9.34 -2.27
N MET A 11 -8.28 -8.07 -1.90
CA MET A 11 -8.05 -7.67 -0.51
C MET A 11 -9.30 -7.88 0.36
N GLY A 12 -10.48 -7.42 -0.12
CA GLY A 12 -11.73 -7.55 0.64
C GLY A 12 -12.11 -9.00 0.91
N GLU A 13 -11.95 -9.89 -0.06
CA GLU A 13 -12.14 -11.34 0.13
C GLU A 13 -11.15 -11.91 1.16
N GLY A 14 -9.87 -11.53 1.08
CA GLY A 14 -8.87 -11.93 2.07
C GLY A 14 -9.19 -11.44 3.49
N MET A 15 -9.62 -10.17 3.62
CA MET A 15 -10.05 -9.61 4.91
C MET A 15 -11.29 -10.32 5.47
N SER A 16 -12.29 -10.59 4.63
CA SER A 16 -13.49 -11.32 5.05
C SER A 16 -13.16 -12.71 5.58
N ARG A 17 -12.40 -13.49 4.82
CA ARG A 17 -11.97 -14.84 5.22
C ARG A 17 -11.22 -14.83 6.54
N ARG A 18 -10.36 -13.83 6.75
CA ARG A 18 -9.58 -13.70 7.99
C ARG A 18 -10.46 -13.31 9.18
N MET A 19 -11.38 -12.36 9.02
CA MET A 19 -12.35 -11.99 10.07
C MET A 19 -13.22 -13.16 10.50
N ARG A 20 -13.69 -13.96 9.54
CA ARG A 20 -14.51 -15.14 9.81
C ARG A 20 -13.72 -16.23 10.54
N SER A 21 -12.52 -16.55 10.09
CA SER A 21 -11.72 -17.64 10.63
C SER A 21 -11.07 -17.32 11.97
N ARG A 22 -10.66 -16.09 12.21
CA ARG A 22 -9.92 -15.68 13.42
C ARG A 22 -10.74 -14.89 14.42
N GLY A 23 -11.74 -14.12 13.96
CA GLY A 23 -12.55 -13.25 14.80
C GLY A 23 -13.94 -13.79 15.12
N ASN A 24 -14.35 -14.89 14.50
CA ASN A 24 -15.73 -15.36 14.52
C ASN A 24 -16.74 -14.23 14.22
N ILE A 25 -16.40 -13.42 13.21
CA ILE A 25 -17.15 -12.25 12.75
C ILE A 25 -17.98 -12.65 11.55
N GLU A 26 -19.29 -12.42 11.63
CA GLU A 26 -20.23 -12.62 10.53
C GLU A 26 -20.06 -11.49 9.51
N VAL A 27 -19.71 -11.80 8.26
CA VAL A 27 -19.40 -10.82 7.20
C VAL A 27 -20.42 -10.88 6.07
N TRP A 28 -21.13 -9.79 5.85
CA TRP A 28 -22.02 -9.60 4.70
C TRP A 28 -21.35 -8.71 3.68
N GLY A 29 -21.36 -9.14 2.43
CA GLY A 29 -20.62 -8.49 1.37
C GLY A 29 -21.50 -7.75 0.35
N TYR A 30 -20.96 -6.66 -0.19
CA TYR A 30 -21.50 -5.96 -1.35
C TYR A 30 -20.40 -5.69 -2.38
N ARG A 31 -20.72 -5.92 -3.64
CA ARG A 31 -19.88 -5.56 -4.80
C ARG A 31 -20.78 -5.14 -5.95
N ARG A 32 -20.38 -4.12 -6.74
CA ARG A 32 -21.15 -3.64 -7.90
C ARG A 32 -21.48 -4.77 -8.91
N ASN A 33 -20.52 -5.66 -9.17
CA ASN A 33 -20.76 -6.87 -9.95
C ASN A 33 -21.29 -7.95 -9.02
N TYR A 34 -22.61 -8.19 -9.06
CA TYR A 34 -23.29 -9.13 -8.18
C TYR A 34 -22.86 -10.58 -8.41
N ASP A 35 -22.63 -10.99 -9.68
CA ASP A 35 -22.21 -12.37 -9.97
C ASP A 35 -20.92 -12.73 -9.26
N LYS A 36 -19.95 -11.78 -9.24
CA LYS A 36 -18.71 -11.95 -8.48
C LYS A 36 -18.90 -11.87 -6.95
N ALA A 37 -19.91 -11.16 -6.47
CA ALA A 37 -20.26 -11.19 -5.05
C ALA A 37 -20.87 -12.55 -4.69
N GLN A 38 -21.72 -13.07 -5.54
CA GLN A 38 -22.34 -14.39 -5.40
C GLN A 38 -21.30 -15.53 -5.42
N GLU A 39 -20.31 -15.44 -6.33
CA GLU A 39 -19.17 -16.34 -6.37
C GLU A 39 -18.39 -16.35 -5.03
N ALA A 40 -18.16 -15.19 -4.44
CA ALA A 40 -17.50 -15.09 -3.14
C ALA A 40 -18.32 -15.75 -2.00
N TYR A 41 -19.64 -15.68 -2.06
CA TYR A 41 -20.52 -16.37 -1.12
C TYR A 41 -20.48 -17.89 -1.32
N GLU A 42 -20.59 -18.37 -2.54
CA GLU A 42 -20.54 -19.80 -2.89
C GLU A 42 -19.21 -20.44 -2.51
N ASN A 43 -18.11 -19.68 -2.65
CA ASN A 43 -16.78 -20.10 -2.18
C ASN A 43 -16.62 -20.02 -0.65
N GLY A 44 -17.63 -19.58 0.07
CA GLY A 44 -17.60 -19.46 1.53
C GLY A 44 -16.70 -18.33 2.05
N TYR A 45 -16.44 -17.30 1.25
CA TYR A 45 -15.59 -16.16 1.66
C TYR A 45 -16.35 -15.12 2.49
N VAL A 46 -17.67 -15.07 2.36
CA VAL A 46 -18.59 -14.25 3.15
C VAL A 46 -19.76 -15.08 3.65
N ASP A 47 -20.52 -14.60 4.64
CA ASP A 47 -21.70 -15.29 5.18
C ASP A 47 -22.97 -15.00 4.38
N GLY A 48 -22.95 -13.97 3.55
CA GLY A 48 -23.99 -13.62 2.61
C GLY A 48 -23.63 -12.39 1.79
N VAL A 49 -24.39 -12.15 0.73
CA VAL A 49 -24.21 -11.00 -0.15
C VAL A 49 -25.53 -10.27 -0.39
N THR A 50 -25.42 -9.01 -0.75
CA THR A 50 -26.59 -8.18 -1.09
C THR A 50 -26.39 -7.52 -2.46
N THR A 51 -27.50 -7.21 -3.13
CA THR A 51 -27.51 -6.55 -4.42
C THR A 51 -27.38 -5.03 -4.34
N THR A 52 -27.57 -4.45 -3.14
CA THR A 52 -27.54 -3.02 -2.90
C THR A 52 -26.88 -2.70 -1.55
N ILE A 53 -26.33 -1.49 -1.43
CA ILE A 53 -25.82 -0.96 -0.15
C ILE A 53 -26.96 -0.84 0.87
N GLN A 54 -28.18 -0.47 0.43
CA GLN A 54 -29.37 -0.45 1.28
C GLN A 54 -29.62 -1.81 1.93
N GLY A 55 -29.62 -2.89 1.14
CA GLY A 55 -29.79 -4.25 1.62
C GLY A 55 -28.69 -4.65 2.61
N LEU A 56 -27.44 -4.25 2.33
CA LEU A 56 -26.31 -4.48 3.23
C LEU A 56 -26.53 -3.82 4.59
N VAL A 57 -26.93 -2.54 4.60
CA VAL A 57 -27.20 -1.80 5.85
C VAL A 57 -28.33 -2.46 6.64
N GLN A 58 -29.41 -2.85 5.97
CA GLN A 58 -30.55 -3.54 6.62
C GLN A 58 -30.12 -4.84 7.30
N VAL A 59 -29.39 -5.71 6.60
CA VAL A 59 -28.96 -7.00 7.13
C VAL A 59 -27.97 -6.81 8.28
N VAL A 60 -27.00 -5.92 8.15
CA VAL A 60 -25.97 -5.69 9.18
C VAL A 60 -26.58 -5.17 10.47
N LYS A 61 -27.55 -4.24 10.37
CA LYS A 61 -28.22 -3.63 11.53
C LYS A 61 -29.26 -4.51 12.20
N GLN A 62 -29.73 -5.56 11.52
CA GLN A 62 -30.77 -6.46 12.06
C GLN A 62 -30.23 -7.33 13.19
N LYS A 63 -30.87 -7.30 14.35
CA LYS A 63 -30.60 -8.18 15.50
C LYS A 63 -31.27 -9.54 15.34
N LYS A 64 -30.65 -10.60 15.91
CA LYS A 64 -31.23 -11.96 15.93
C LYS A 64 -32.60 -12.02 16.62
N ASN A 65 -32.85 -11.16 17.60
CA ASN A 65 -34.10 -11.12 18.40
C ASN A 65 -35.10 -10.06 17.89
N GLY A 66 -34.94 -9.57 16.66
CA GLY A 66 -35.69 -8.43 16.13
C GLY A 66 -35.11 -7.08 16.57
N GLY A 67 -35.56 -6.01 15.93
CA GLY A 67 -35.02 -4.65 16.11
C GLY A 67 -33.67 -4.42 15.40
N THR A 68 -33.08 -3.26 15.63
CA THR A 68 -31.84 -2.81 14.99
C THR A 68 -30.78 -2.45 16.02
N ALA A 69 -29.52 -2.46 15.59
CA ALA A 69 -28.37 -1.95 16.35
C ALA A 69 -27.50 -1.11 15.41
N PRO A 70 -26.61 -0.26 15.93
CA PRO A 70 -25.58 0.37 15.13
C PRO A 70 -24.80 -0.64 14.30
N GLY A 71 -24.60 -0.32 13.02
CA GLY A 71 -23.87 -1.16 12.08
C GLY A 71 -22.41 -0.75 11.95
N ILE A 72 -21.56 -1.70 11.56
CA ILE A 72 -20.16 -1.44 11.21
C ILE A 72 -19.99 -1.77 9.73
N PHE A 73 -19.53 -0.79 8.95
CA PHE A 73 -19.37 -0.88 7.50
C PHE A 73 -17.92 -0.63 7.12
N MET A 74 -17.27 -1.64 6.54
CA MET A 74 -15.89 -1.56 6.05
C MET A 74 -15.90 -1.30 4.54
N MET A 75 -15.12 -0.34 4.09
CA MET A 75 -14.92 -0.04 2.68
C MET A 75 -13.51 -0.45 2.26
N VAL A 76 -13.42 -1.37 1.31
CA VAL A 76 -12.18 -1.82 0.66
C VAL A 76 -12.31 -1.53 -0.84
N VAL A 77 -12.40 -0.25 -1.15
CA VAL A 77 -12.66 0.27 -2.49
C VAL A 77 -11.53 1.20 -2.96
N PRO A 78 -11.36 1.44 -4.26
CA PRO A 78 -10.42 2.43 -4.77
C PRO A 78 -10.67 3.83 -4.18
N ALA A 79 -9.60 4.58 -3.94
CA ALA A 79 -9.66 5.89 -3.26
C ALA A 79 -10.62 6.88 -3.94
N GLU A 80 -10.68 6.85 -5.27
CA GLU A 80 -11.56 7.69 -6.09
C GLU A 80 -13.06 7.38 -5.90
N THR A 81 -13.40 6.19 -5.42
CA THR A 81 -14.80 5.77 -5.21
C THR A 81 -15.27 5.87 -3.75
N VAL A 82 -14.37 6.19 -2.83
CA VAL A 82 -14.69 6.27 -1.38
C VAL A 82 -15.79 7.29 -1.11
N GLU A 83 -15.71 8.48 -1.70
CA GLU A 83 -16.68 9.56 -1.47
C GLU A 83 -18.08 9.19 -1.96
N GLU A 84 -18.20 8.59 -3.14
CA GLU A 84 -19.45 8.08 -3.68
C GLU A 84 -20.05 7.00 -2.77
N THR A 85 -19.21 6.08 -2.30
CA THR A 85 -19.62 4.98 -1.41
C THR A 85 -20.13 5.49 -0.07
N ILE A 86 -19.46 6.48 0.52
CA ILE A 86 -19.91 7.14 1.76
C ILE A 86 -21.26 7.82 1.54
N ASN A 87 -21.42 8.57 0.44
CA ASN A 87 -22.67 9.27 0.16
C ASN A 87 -23.86 8.31 -0.04
N GLU A 88 -23.62 7.13 -0.59
CA GLU A 88 -24.64 6.10 -0.70
C GLU A 88 -24.97 5.47 0.66
N LEU A 89 -23.95 5.13 1.46
CA LEU A 89 -24.14 4.66 2.84
C LEU A 89 -24.95 5.62 3.69
N LEU A 90 -24.68 6.92 3.60
CA LEU A 90 -25.36 7.95 4.39
C LEU A 90 -26.87 8.07 4.15
N ARG A 91 -27.37 7.57 3.02
CA ARG A 91 -28.82 7.49 2.77
C ARG A 91 -29.53 6.47 3.66
N HIS A 92 -28.79 5.56 4.26
CA HIS A 92 -29.30 4.38 4.98
C HIS A 92 -28.71 4.23 6.39
N CYS A 93 -27.59 4.89 6.66
CA CYS A 93 -26.95 4.92 7.97
C CYS A 93 -27.66 5.88 8.92
N SER A 94 -27.48 5.68 10.22
CA SER A 94 -28.03 6.51 11.28
C SER A 94 -27.01 6.71 12.40
N GLU A 95 -27.34 7.57 13.36
CA GLU A 95 -26.53 7.80 14.55
C GLU A 95 -26.08 6.49 15.22
N GLY A 96 -24.82 6.44 15.62
CA GLY A 96 -24.17 5.30 16.22
C GLY A 96 -23.51 4.33 15.24
N ASP A 97 -23.78 4.42 13.92
CA ASP A 97 -23.11 3.58 12.93
C ASP A 97 -21.62 3.96 12.80
N ILE A 98 -20.79 2.99 12.40
CA ILE A 98 -19.35 3.15 12.21
C ILE A 98 -19.00 2.82 10.77
N ILE A 99 -18.26 3.72 10.11
CA ILE A 99 -17.71 3.51 8.77
C ILE A 99 -16.17 3.41 8.89
N ILE A 100 -15.58 2.33 8.38
CA ILE A 100 -14.13 2.10 8.35
C ILE A 100 -13.66 2.18 6.89
N ASP A 101 -12.75 3.11 6.60
CA ASP A 101 -12.15 3.29 5.28
C ASP A 101 -10.77 2.61 5.23
N HIS A 102 -10.68 1.50 4.51
CA HIS A 102 -9.43 0.78 4.23
C HIS A 102 -8.80 1.16 2.87
N GLY A 103 -9.34 2.18 2.20
CA GLY A 103 -8.78 2.69 0.94
C GLY A 103 -7.44 3.41 1.15
N ASN A 104 -6.69 3.60 0.07
CA ASN A 104 -5.53 4.48 0.08
C ASN A 104 -5.97 5.95 -0.05
N SER A 105 -6.73 6.43 0.91
CA SER A 105 -7.29 7.79 0.91
C SER A 105 -6.28 8.83 1.40
N ASN A 106 -6.40 10.06 0.88
CA ASN A 106 -5.63 11.17 1.43
C ASN A 106 -6.10 11.50 2.85
N PHE A 107 -5.16 11.62 3.79
CA PHE A 107 -5.46 11.89 5.20
C PHE A 107 -6.22 13.20 5.43
N LYS A 108 -6.02 14.22 4.58
CA LYS A 108 -6.74 15.51 4.64
C LYS A 108 -8.22 15.30 4.32
N ASP A 109 -8.54 14.41 3.38
CA ASP A 109 -9.92 14.07 3.03
C ASP A 109 -10.58 13.20 4.11
N SER A 110 -9.82 12.26 4.68
CA SER A 110 -10.28 11.43 5.81
C SER A 110 -10.70 12.28 7.00
N ARG A 111 -9.92 13.32 7.34
CA ARG A 111 -10.27 14.27 8.39
C ARG A 111 -11.57 15.01 8.08
N LYS A 112 -11.74 15.54 6.85
CA LYS A 112 -12.98 16.23 6.43
C LYS A 112 -14.19 15.30 6.46
N ARG A 113 -14.02 14.04 6.03
CA ARG A 113 -15.07 13.01 6.09
C ARG A 113 -15.50 12.77 7.52
N ALA A 114 -14.54 12.57 8.43
CA ALA A 114 -14.82 12.38 9.86
C ALA A 114 -15.59 13.55 10.48
N GLU A 115 -15.18 14.79 10.20
CA GLU A 115 -15.88 16.00 10.66
C GLU A 115 -17.31 16.07 10.13
N ARG A 116 -17.54 15.69 8.88
CA ARG A 116 -18.88 15.66 8.27
C ARG A 116 -19.78 14.59 8.89
N LEU A 117 -19.26 13.37 9.05
CA LEU A 117 -20.01 12.24 9.58
C LEU A 117 -20.32 12.39 11.06
N ALA A 118 -19.43 13.00 11.81
CA ALA A 118 -19.65 13.29 13.23
C ALA A 118 -20.88 14.17 13.49
N LYS A 119 -21.19 15.11 12.57
CA LYS A 119 -22.42 15.95 12.63
C LYS A 119 -23.71 15.13 12.49
N LEU A 120 -23.62 13.91 11.96
CA LEU A 120 -24.72 12.97 11.81
C LEU A 120 -24.69 11.87 12.88
N GLY A 121 -23.81 11.99 13.88
CA GLY A 121 -23.62 10.97 14.91
C GLY A 121 -23.00 9.67 14.40
N ILE A 122 -22.39 9.67 13.20
CA ILE A 122 -21.74 8.52 12.59
C ILE A 122 -20.23 8.62 12.80
N ALA A 123 -19.63 7.54 13.32
CA ALA A 123 -18.19 7.49 13.50
C ALA A 123 -17.48 7.11 12.19
N TYR A 124 -16.37 7.80 11.89
CA TYR A 124 -15.48 7.46 10.79
C TYR A 124 -14.12 7.05 11.32
N ILE A 125 -13.63 5.92 10.84
CA ILE A 125 -12.30 5.38 11.12
C ILE A 125 -11.57 5.29 9.79
N ASP A 126 -10.41 5.91 9.70
CA ASP A 126 -9.46 5.73 8.61
C ASP A 126 -8.46 4.64 8.99
N CYS A 127 -8.34 3.61 8.16
CA CYS A 127 -7.53 2.45 8.44
C CYS A 127 -6.56 2.15 7.30
N GLY A 128 -5.38 2.76 7.38
CA GLY A 128 -4.29 2.45 6.47
C GLY A 128 -3.88 0.99 6.60
N THR A 129 -3.88 0.27 5.49
CA THR A 129 -3.68 -1.18 5.49
C THR A 129 -2.47 -1.55 4.64
N SER A 130 -1.54 -2.30 5.23
CA SER A 130 -0.39 -2.90 4.54
C SER A 130 -0.47 -4.42 4.61
N GLY A 131 -0.04 -5.11 3.53
CA GLY A 131 -0.10 -6.57 3.40
C GLY A 131 -0.58 -7.04 2.03
N GLY A 132 -1.33 -6.20 1.31
CA GLY A 132 -1.77 -6.45 -0.06
C GLY A 132 -2.50 -7.80 -0.20
N VAL A 133 -2.20 -8.52 -1.27
CA VAL A 133 -2.81 -9.84 -1.57
C VAL A 133 -2.35 -10.95 -0.61
N TYR A 134 -1.21 -10.77 0.06
CA TYR A 134 -0.67 -11.72 1.03
C TYR A 134 -1.26 -11.58 2.43
N GLY A 135 -2.09 -10.57 2.66
CA GLY A 135 -2.68 -10.30 3.97
C GLY A 135 -3.59 -11.41 4.49
N LEU A 136 -4.18 -12.24 3.62
CA LEU A 136 -4.94 -13.41 4.06
C LEU A 136 -4.07 -14.35 4.89
N GLU A 137 -2.86 -14.63 4.46
CA GLU A 137 -1.96 -15.58 5.11
C GLU A 137 -1.14 -14.92 6.20
N ARG A 138 -0.51 -13.79 5.89
CA ARG A 138 0.43 -13.08 6.77
C ARG A 138 -0.25 -12.17 7.79
N GLY A 139 -1.51 -11.76 7.57
CA GLY A 139 -2.17 -10.68 8.29
C GLY A 139 -1.92 -9.31 7.67
N TYR A 140 -2.75 -8.36 8.09
CA TYR A 140 -2.68 -6.97 7.64
C TYR A 140 -2.12 -6.09 8.76
N CYS A 141 -1.03 -5.37 8.49
CA CYS A 141 -0.57 -4.32 9.38
C CYS A 141 -1.51 -3.12 9.25
N LEU A 142 -2.14 -2.69 10.36
CA LEU A 142 -3.20 -1.71 10.35
C LEU A 142 -2.82 -0.45 11.13
N MET A 143 -2.84 0.69 10.45
CA MET A 143 -2.62 2.02 11.02
C MET A 143 -3.99 2.69 11.14
N VAL A 144 -4.52 2.81 12.36
CA VAL A 144 -5.91 3.19 12.61
C VAL A 144 -5.99 4.63 13.11
N GLY A 145 -6.80 5.46 12.47
CA GLY A 145 -7.16 6.81 12.91
C GLY A 145 -8.64 6.90 13.23
N GLY A 146 -9.00 7.53 14.34
CA GLY A 146 -10.41 7.67 14.73
C GLY A 146 -10.60 7.97 16.21
N GLY A 147 -11.86 8.17 16.61
CA GLY A 147 -12.24 8.39 18.01
C GLY A 147 -12.04 7.11 18.86
N ASP A 148 -11.62 7.29 20.12
CA ASP A 148 -11.30 6.18 21.03
C ASP A 148 -12.43 5.15 21.15
N THR A 149 -13.65 5.59 21.36
CA THR A 149 -14.82 4.71 21.53
C THR A 149 -15.11 3.89 20.28
N ALA A 150 -15.05 4.52 19.11
CA ALA A 150 -15.30 3.83 17.84
C ALA A 150 -14.23 2.80 17.54
N VAL A 151 -12.95 3.14 17.75
CA VAL A 151 -11.82 2.23 17.57
C VAL A 151 -11.91 1.05 18.56
N ALA A 152 -12.20 1.31 19.83
CA ALA A 152 -12.38 0.25 20.84
C ALA A 152 -13.54 -0.70 20.46
N THR A 153 -14.65 -0.18 19.93
CA THR A 153 -15.78 -1.00 19.44
C THR A 153 -15.34 -1.95 18.31
N CYS A 154 -14.40 -1.52 17.48
CA CYS A 154 -13.89 -2.29 16.34
C CYS A 154 -12.63 -3.11 16.64
N GLU A 155 -12.14 -3.13 17.88
CA GLU A 155 -10.90 -3.85 18.27
C GLU A 155 -10.90 -5.31 17.84
N GLY A 156 -12.02 -6.01 17.96
CA GLY A 156 -12.17 -7.41 17.54
C GLY A 156 -11.92 -7.60 16.04
N ILE A 157 -12.30 -6.61 15.21
CA ILE A 157 -12.05 -6.61 13.77
C ILE A 157 -10.54 -6.47 13.52
N PHE A 158 -9.89 -5.47 14.14
CA PHE A 158 -8.47 -5.22 13.95
C PHE A 158 -7.62 -6.40 14.44
N ASN A 159 -7.93 -6.99 15.60
CA ASN A 159 -7.27 -8.19 16.08
C ASN A 159 -7.42 -9.39 15.12
N ALA A 160 -8.59 -9.57 14.50
CA ALA A 160 -8.82 -10.64 13.53
C ALA A 160 -8.04 -10.43 12.23
N LEU A 161 -7.92 -9.19 11.77
CA LEU A 161 -7.20 -8.83 10.55
C LEU A 161 -5.68 -8.82 10.72
N ALA A 162 -5.20 -8.40 11.87
CA ALA A 162 -3.78 -8.22 12.15
C ALA A 162 -2.98 -9.54 12.12
N PRO A 163 -1.66 -9.49 11.90
CA PRO A 163 -0.78 -10.67 11.89
C PRO A 163 -0.83 -11.46 13.21
N GLY A 164 -0.90 -10.77 14.33
CA GLY A 164 -0.78 -11.34 15.66
C GLY A 164 0.66 -11.29 16.20
N ILE A 165 0.80 -11.61 17.48
CA ILE A 165 2.05 -11.46 18.23
C ILE A 165 3.20 -12.33 17.69
N ASP A 166 2.87 -13.46 17.06
CA ASP A 166 3.86 -14.42 16.56
C ASP A 166 4.50 -13.98 15.22
N ALA A 167 4.07 -12.84 14.66
CA ALA A 167 4.58 -12.34 13.37
C ALA A 167 6.03 -11.84 13.46
N ALA A 168 6.49 -11.42 14.64
CA ALA A 168 7.86 -11.02 14.90
C ALA A 168 8.25 -11.26 16.37
N PRO A 169 9.55 -11.41 16.68
CA PRO A 169 10.02 -11.44 18.06
C PRO A 169 9.65 -10.16 18.79
N ARG A 170 9.18 -10.30 20.04
CA ARG A 170 8.83 -9.15 20.87
C ARG A 170 10.07 -8.33 21.25
N THR A 171 9.98 -7.01 21.12
CA THR A 171 11.03 -6.08 21.59
C THR A 171 11.07 -5.95 23.12
N GLN A 172 9.92 -6.19 23.79
CA GLN A 172 9.80 -6.15 25.25
C GLN A 172 9.11 -7.42 25.77
N PRO A 173 9.79 -8.59 25.77
CA PRO A 173 9.17 -9.88 26.05
C PRO A 173 8.56 -10.00 27.46
N ASN A 174 9.02 -9.19 28.42
CA ASN A 174 8.57 -9.22 29.82
C ASN A 174 7.49 -8.18 30.14
N SER A 175 7.00 -7.42 29.15
CA SER A 175 5.92 -6.45 29.32
C SER A 175 4.55 -7.02 28.93
N TRP A 176 3.46 -6.27 29.22
CA TRP A 176 2.14 -6.57 28.68
C TRP A 176 2.12 -6.48 27.15
N VAL A 177 1.35 -7.35 26.51
CA VAL A 177 1.17 -7.34 25.04
C VAL A 177 0.37 -6.11 24.66
N THR A 178 0.94 -5.31 23.74
CA THR A 178 0.34 -4.08 23.25
C THR A 178 -0.34 -4.24 21.89
N GLN A 179 -1.04 -3.20 21.40
CA GLN A 179 -1.72 -3.25 20.11
C GLN A 179 -0.73 -3.39 18.95
N GLU A 180 0.35 -2.61 18.98
CA GLU A 180 1.39 -2.60 17.96
C GLU A 180 2.12 -3.95 17.83
N GLU A 181 2.29 -4.66 18.93
CA GLU A 181 2.87 -6.01 18.92
C GLU A 181 1.94 -7.04 18.26
N LYS A 182 0.63 -6.77 18.23
CA LYS A 182 -0.34 -7.59 17.48
C LYS A 182 -0.38 -7.25 15.99
N GLY A 183 0.23 -6.14 15.57
CA GLY A 183 0.28 -5.68 14.19
C GLY A 183 -0.80 -4.67 13.82
N TRP A 184 -1.42 -3.99 14.79
CA TRP A 184 -2.29 -2.85 14.56
C TRP A 184 -2.11 -1.80 15.66
N LEU A 185 -2.34 -0.53 15.33
CA LEU A 185 -2.19 0.56 16.28
C LEU A 185 -3.20 1.67 15.98
N ARG A 186 -3.85 2.21 17.04
CA ARG A 186 -4.51 3.51 16.93
C ARG A 186 -3.45 4.61 16.93
N CYS A 187 -3.17 5.16 15.74
CA CYS A 187 -2.13 6.17 15.53
C CYS A 187 -2.53 7.58 16.00
N GLY A 188 -3.83 7.80 16.23
CA GLY A 188 -4.35 9.10 16.66
C GLY A 188 -5.82 9.32 16.27
N GLY A 189 -6.24 10.58 16.25
CA GLY A 189 -7.57 10.99 15.79
C GLY A 189 -7.79 10.74 14.29
N PRO A 190 -8.96 11.16 13.75
CA PRO A 190 -9.29 10.99 12.34
C PRO A 190 -8.23 11.56 11.40
N GLY A 191 -7.86 10.78 10.38
CA GLY A 191 -6.79 11.08 9.42
C GLY A 191 -5.42 10.53 9.81
N ALA A 192 -5.18 10.21 11.08
CA ALA A 192 -3.86 9.75 11.55
C ALA A 192 -3.47 8.39 10.96
N GLY A 193 -4.42 7.49 10.75
CA GLY A 193 -4.17 6.18 10.16
C GLY A 193 -3.67 6.31 8.71
N HIS A 194 -4.39 7.04 7.87
CA HIS A 194 -3.98 7.29 6.49
C HIS A 194 -2.71 8.13 6.39
N PHE A 195 -2.47 9.06 7.34
CA PHE A 195 -1.21 9.80 7.40
C PHE A 195 -0.02 8.86 7.63
N VAL A 196 -0.10 7.99 8.64
CA VAL A 196 0.97 7.03 8.93
C VAL A 196 1.16 6.04 7.77
N LYS A 197 0.06 5.58 7.15
CA LYS A 197 0.13 4.72 5.96
C LYS A 197 0.78 5.40 4.76
N MET A 198 0.47 6.65 4.53
CA MET A 198 1.08 7.46 3.45
C MET A 198 2.61 7.55 3.64
N VAL A 199 3.08 7.84 4.86
CA VAL A 199 4.51 7.88 5.18
C VAL A 199 5.16 6.50 5.01
N HIS A 200 4.49 5.43 5.45
CA HIS A 200 4.92 4.06 5.20
C HIS A 200 5.18 3.82 3.70
N ASN A 201 4.25 4.23 2.82
CA ASN A 201 4.42 4.07 1.39
C ASN A 201 5.56 4.94 0.84
N GLY A 202 5.78 6.13 1.39
CA GLY A 202 6.95 6.96 1.05
C GLY A 202 8.28 6.24 1.36
N ILE A 203 8.37 5.62 2.54
CA ILE A 203 9.53 4.80 2.94
C ILE A 203 9.69 3.59 2.00
N GLU A 204 8.59 2.91 1.66
CA GLU A 204 8.57 1.79 0.72
C GLU A 204 9.15 2.19 -0.64
N TYR A 205 8.81 3.37 -1.16
CA TYR A 205 9.38 3.89 -2.42
C TYR A 205 10.90 4.03 -2.33
N GLY A 206 11.42 4.58 -1.23
CA GLY A 206 12.86 4.73 -1.01
C GLY A 206 13.61 3.40 -0.97
N ILE A 207 13.06 2.41 -0.24
CA ILE A 207 13.64 1.07 -0.15
C ILE A 207 13.63 0.38 -1.52
N MET A 208 12.50 0.42 -2.23
CA MET A 208 12.40 -0.18 -3.57
C MET A 208 13.38 0.45 -4.55
N GLN A 209 13.55 1.77 -4.50
CA GLN A 209 14.49 2.47 -5.38
C GLN A 209 15.94 2.08 -5.07
N ALA A 210 16.32 1.98 -3.79
CA ALA A 210 17.66 1.56 -3.40
C ALA A 210 17.98 0.14 -3.87
N TYR A 211 17.03 -0.80 -3.77
CA TYR A 211 17.22 -2.15 -4.32
C TYR A 211 17.35 -2.12 -5.85
N ALA A 212 16.47 -1.39 -6.54
CA ALA A 212 16.50 -1.30 -8.00
C ALA A 212 17.84 -0.77 -8.51
N GLU A 213 18.36 0.30 -7.92
CA GLU A 213 19.67 0.87 -8.26
C GLU A 213 20.82 -0.10 -7.96
N GLY A 214 20.82 -0.71 -6.77
CA GLY A 214 21.86 -1.67 -6.39
C GLY A 214 21.89 -2.91 -7.30
N PHE A 215 20.74 -3.48 -7.62
CA PHE A 215 20.66 -4.61 -8.53
C PHE A 215 21.00 -4.23 -9.97
N ASN A 216 20.68 -3.01 -10.42
CA ASN A 216 21.10 -2.51 -11.73
C ASN A 216 22.64 -2.36 -11.82
N ILE A 217 23.29 -1.90 -10.75
CA ILE A 217 24.77 -1.86 -10.70
C ILE A 217 25.36 -3.27 -10.82
N LEU A 218 24.82 -4.25 -10.09
CA LEU A 218 25.28 -5.64 -10.16
C LEU A 218 25.04 -6.26 -11.54
N HIS A 219 23.88 -6.00 -12.15
CA HIS A 219 23.56 -6.44 -13.51
C HIS A 219 24.53 -5.88 -14.54
N SER A 220 24.98 -4.64 -14.35
CA SER A 220 25.92 -3.94 -15.25
C SER A 220 27.41 -4.23 -14.94
N ALA A 221 27.71 -5.07 -13.95
CA ALA A 221 29.10 -5.28 -13.48
C ALA A 221 30.03 -5.97 -14.50
N ASN A 222 29.51 -6.44 -15.62
CA ASN A 222 30.30 -7.02 -16.73
C ASN A 222 30.49 -6.05 -17.92
N ALA A 223 30.15 -4.80 -17.77
CA ALA A 223 30.24 -3.81 -18.85
C ALA A 223 31.66 -3.64 -19.40
N GLY A 224 32.69 -3.82 -18.57
CA GLY A 224 34.08 -3.74 -18.94
C GLY A 224 34.51 -4.81 -19.95
N SER A 225 33.92 -6.01 -19.92
CA SER A 225 34.27 -7.11 -20.84
C SER A 225 33.93 -6.79 -22.31
N GLN A 226 33.01 -5.90 -22.54
CA GLN A 226 32.58 -5.51 -23.90
C GLN A 226 32.87 -4.03 -24.19
N TYR A 227 33.61 -3.37 -23.30
CA TYR A 227 33.89 -1.95 -23.43
C TYR A 227 34.78 -1.66 -24.63
N VAL A 228 34.29 -0.83 -25.54
CA VAL A 228 35.05 -0.20 -26.61
C VAL A 228 34.93 1.29 -26.42
N ALA A 229 36.06 1.99 -26.28
CA ALA A 229 36.03 3.46 -26.17
C ALA A 229 35.37 4.05 -27.43
N GLU A 230 34.28 4.76 -27.27
CA GLU A 230 33.49 5.29 -28.40
C GLU A 230 34.24 6.40 -29.22
N GLY A 231 35.38 6.87 -28.75
CA GLY A 231 36.12 7.94 -29.40
C GLY A 231 35.40 9.29 -29.47
N ASP A 232 34.29 9.42 -28.78
CA ASP A 232 33.49 10.61 -28.65
C ASP A 232 33.99 11.45 -27.47
N ALA A 233 34.65 12.59 -27.77
CA ALA A 233 35.14 13.48 -26.72
C ALA A 233 34.03 14.05 -25.78
N GLU A 234 32.78 13.88 -26.16
CA GLU A 234 31.63 14.35 -25.38
C GLU A 234 31.10 13.33 -24.36
N VAL A 235 31.56 12.10 -24.45
CA VAL A 235 31.20 11.01 -23.52
C VAL A 235 32.42 10.64 -22.71
N ALA A 236 32.33 10.73 -21.37
CA ALA A 236 33.42 10.30 -20.50
C ALA A 236 33.67 8.81 -20.69
N PRO A 237 34.94 8.37 -20.92
CA PRO A 237 35.27 6.95 -21.02
C PRO A 237 35.06 6.25 -19.68
N MET A 238 34.91 4.93 -19.72
CA MET A 238 34.99 4.09 -18.52
C MET A 238 36.44 4.05 -18.06
N ASP A 239 36.67 4.44 -16.80
CA ASP A 239 37.98 4.29 -16.17
C ASP A 239 38.18 2.85 -15.74
N ASN A 240 39.37 2.27 -16.13
CA ASN A 240 39.77 0.90 -15.78
C ASN A 240 38.66 -0.15 -16.07
N PRO A 241 38.28 -0.37 -17.35
CA PRO A 241 37.22 -1.33 -17.71
C PRO A 241 37.48 -2.74 -17.15
N GLU A 242 38.75 -3.12 -16.96
CA GLU A 242 39.17 -4.40 -16.36
C GLU A 242 38.67 -4.64 -14.95
N ASP A 243 38.32 -3.59 -14.21
CA ASP A 243 37.76 -3.68 -12.87
C ASP A 243 36.25 -4.04 -12.90
N TYR A 244 35.60 -4.02 -14.06
CA TYR A 244 34.17 -4.27 -14.25
C TYR A 244 33.90 -5.44 -15.20
N CYS A 245 34.54 -6.57 -14.94
CA CYS A 245 34.43 -7.81 -15.74
C CYS A 245 33.82 -8.96 -14.90
N TYR A 246 32.77 -8.68 -14.13
CA TYR A 246 32.15 -9.68 -13.26
C TYR A 246 30.83 -10.16 -13.85
N ASP A 247 30.74 -11.45 -14.19
CA ASP A 247 29.52 -12.14 -14.58
C ASP A 247 28.71 -12.52 -13.32
N ILE A 248 27.90 -11.60 -12.82
CA ILE A 248 27.13 -11.74 -11.57
C ILE A 248 25.72 -12.25 -11.85
N ASP A 249 25.38 -13.42 -11.30
CA ASP A 249 24.00 -13.91 -11.25
C ASP A 249 23.20 -13.14 -10.18
N VAL A 250 22.52 -12.08 -10.61
CA VAL A 250 21.75 -11.15 -9.74
C VAL A 250 20.67 -11.90 -8.94
N ALA A 251 20.04 -12.92 -9.53
CA ALA A 251 19.02 -13.73 -8.85
C ALA A 251 19.62 -14.49 -7.65
N LYS A 252 20.84 -15.03 -7.81
CA LYS A 252 21.55 -15.69 -6.69
C LYS A 252 21.99 -14.70 -5.62
N VAL A 253 22.37 -13.49 -5.98
CA VAL A 253 22.71 -12.45 -5.00
C VAL A 253 21.47 -12.03 -4.20
N ALA A 254 20.32 -11.85 -4.84
CA ALA A 254 19.06 -11.56 -4.16
C ALA A 254 18.70 -12.69 -3.18
N GLU A 255 18.79 -13.95 -3.59
CA GLU A 255 18.56 -15.11 -2.73
C GLU A 255 19.57 -15.17 -1.55
N LEU A 256 20.84 -14.85 -1.79
CA LEU A 256 21.85 -14.80 -0.75
C LEU A 256 21.53 -13.73 0.29
N TRP A 257 21.22 -12.51 -0.17
CA TRP A 257 21.02 -11.38 0.73
C TRP A 257 19.78 -11.50 1.59
N ARG A 258 18.70 -12.10 1.08
CA ARG A 258 17.50 -12.34 1.89
C ARG A 258 17.72 -13.34 3.04
N ARG A 259 18.83 -14.09 3.04
CA ARG A 259 19.15 -15.12 4.04
C ARG A 259 20.06 -14.65 5.16
N GLY A 260 19.90 -13.43 5.63
CA GLY A 260 20.55 -12.94 6.82
C GLY A 260 21.49 -11.76 6.62
N SER A 261 21.48 -11.13 5.43
CA SER A 261 22.16 -9.84 5.30
C SER A 261 21.36 -8.73 5.98
N VAL A 262 22.04 -7.63 6.34
CA VAL A 262 21.43 -6.47 6.98
C VAL A 262 20.40 -5.77 6.11
N VAL A 263 20.45 -5.96 4.78
CA VAL A 263 19.45 -5.45 3.83
C VAL A 263 18.27 -6.39 3.63
N GLY A 264 18.13 -7.45 4.40
CA GLY A 264 17.01 -8.38 4.35
C GLY A 264 15.68 -7.67 4.65
N SER A 265 14.67 -7.90 3.81
CA SER A 265 13.31 -7.39 4.00
C SER A 265 12.32 -8.21 3.18
N TRP A 266 11.02 -8.05 3.47
CA TRP A 266 9.99 -8.68 2.64
C TRP A 266 10.04 -8.19 1.17
N LEU A 267 10.38 -6.93 0.92
CA LEU A 267 10.57 -6.43 -0.45
C LEU A 267 11.71 -7.16 -1.17
N LEU A 268 12.78 -7.50 -0.45
CA LEU A 268 13.86 -8.30 -1.00
C LEU A 268 13.43 -9.75 -1.27
N ASP A 269 12.59 -10.34 -0.42
CA ASP A 269 12.00 -11.66 -0.67
C ASP A 269 11.23 -11.67 -1.99
N LEU A 270 10.37 -10.66 -2.21
CA LEU A 270 9.62 -10.51 -3.46
C LEU A 270 10.53 -10.28 -4.67
N THR A 271 11.60 -9.51 -4.50
CA THR A 271 12.60 -9.28 -5.55
C THR A 271 13.30 -10.59 -5.95
N ALA A 272 13.70 -11.40 -4.97
CA ALA A 272 14.32 -12.70 -5.24
C ALA A 272 13.37 -13.67 -5.96
N ASP A 273 12.08 -13.66 -5.58
CA ASP A 273 11.06 -14.50 -6.24
C ASP A 273 10.85 -14.10 -7.71
N VAL A 274 10.80 -12.81 -8.01
CA VAL A 274 10.66 -12.32 -9.39
C VAL A 274 11.88 -12.68 -10.22
N LEU A 275 13.10 -12.37 -9.74
CA LEU A 275 14.35 -12.63 -10.44
C LEU A 275 14.62 -14.13 -10.66
N ARG A 276 14.11 -15.00 -9.77
CA ARG A 276 14.19 -16.46 -9.97
C ARG A 276 13.34 -16.94 -11.15
N GLY A 277 12.19 -16.29 -11.37
CA GLY A 277 11.26 -16.62 -12.46
C GLY A 277 11.65 -16.01 -13.81
N ASP A 278 12.21 -14.81 -13.79
CA ASP A 278 12.56 -14.02 -14.96
C ASP A 278 13.79 -13.16 -14.64
N ARG A 279 14.98 -13.65 -15.05
CA ARG A 279 16.28 -13.03 -14.69
C ARG A 279 16.51 -11.67 -15.33
N GLU A 280 16.03 -11.49 -16.56
CA GLU A 280 16.18 -10.26 -17.35
C GLU A 280 14.96 -9.33 -17.19
N LEU A 281 13.94 -9.79 -16.44
CA LEU A 281 12.69 -9.05 -16.21
C LEU A 281 11.95 -8.67 -17.50
N ASP A 282 12.04 -9.54 -18.54
CA ASP A 282 11.46 -9.30 -19.87
C ASP A 282 9.93 -9.19 -19.85
N ALA A 283 9.28 -9.78 -18.85
CA ALA A 283 7.84 -9.70 -18.66
C ALA A 283 7.37 -8.30 -18.17
N PHE A 284 8.29 -7.43 -17.77
CA PHE A 284 7.97 -6.14 -17.17
C PHE A 284 8.39 -4.96 -18.04
N THR A 285 7.53 -3.93 -18.09
CA THR A 285 7.92 -2.65 -18.68
C THR A 285 8.68 -1.82 -17.66
N GLY A 286 9.61 -0.94 -18.12
CA GLY A 286 10.36 -0.06 -17.24
C GLY A 286 9.55 1.10 -16.63
N GLY A 287 8.27 1.25 -16.99
CA GLY A 287 7.41 2.35 -16.51
C GLY A 287 6.79 2.04 -15.14
N VAL A 288 7.16 2.80 -14.10
CA VAL A 288 6.68 2.60 -12.73
C VAL A 288 5.62 3.64 -12.36
N SER A 289 4.43 3.16 -11.99
CA SER A 289 3.32 4.02 -11.55
C SER A 289 3.51 4.51 -10.11
N ASP A 290 2.88 5.64 -9.79
CA ASP A 290 2.68 6.12 -8.42
C ASP A 290 1.18 6.27 -8.15
N SER A 291 0.71 5.84 -7.00
CA SER A 291 -0.70 5.85 -6.57
C SER A 291 -1.07 7.07 -5.71
N GLY A 292 -0.16 8.04 -5.61
CA GLY A 292 -0.38 9.33 -4.93
C GLY A 292 0.26 9.45 -3.55
N GLU A 293 0.42 8.37 -2.80
CA GLU A 293 0.92 8.41 -1.42
C GLU A 293 2.36 8.95 -1.33
N GLY A 294 3.23 8.61 -2.31
CA GLY A 294 4.58 9.17 -2.40
C GLY A 294 4.55 10.69 -2.58
N ARG A 295 3.63 11.21 -3.40
CA ARG A 295 3.42 12.66 -3.59
C ARG A 295 2.96 13.31 -2.30
N TRP A 296 1.96 12.73 -1.63
CA TRP A 296 1.42 13.28 -0.38
C TRP A 296 2.47 13.27 0.73
N THR A 297 3.34 12.25 0.77
CA THR A 297 4.46 12.18 1.73
C THR A 297 5.46 13.32 1.49
N VAL A 298 5.85 13.56 0.23
CA VAL A 298 6.74 14.68 -0.13
C VAL A 298 6.10 16.03 0.20
N HIS A 299 4.82 16.21 -0.13
CA HIS A 299 4.10 17.44 0.20
C HIS A 299 4.03 17.64 1.73
N ALA A 300 3.77 16.59 2.48
CA ALA A 300 3.76 16.67 3.95
C ALA A 300 5.14 17.03 4.51
N ALA A 301 6.22 16.50 3.94
CA ALA A 301 7.58 16.89 4.35
C ALA A 301 7.84 18.39 4.12
N VAL A 302 7.38 18.93 2.98
CA VAL A 302 7.45 20.36 2.67
C VAL A 302 6.61 21.19 3.66
N ASP A 303 5.34 20.80 3.86
CA ASP A 303 4.41 21.49 4.77
C ASP A 303 4.95 21.52 6.22
N LEU A 304 5.65 20.46 6.64
CA LEU A 304 6.24 20.33 7.97
C LEU A 304 7.66 20.91 8.09
N GLY A 305 8.29 21.33 6.99
CA GLY A 305 9.67 21.78 6.96
C GLY A 305 10.69 20.67 7.27
N VAL A 306 10.37 19.41 6.99
CA VAL A 306 11.21 18.24 7.27
C VAL A 306 11.92 17.79 5.99
N PRO A 307 13.26 17.60 6.01
CA PRO A 307 13.98 17.12 4.83
C PRO A 307 13.67 15.65 4.53
N ALA A 308 13.33 15.33 3.27
CA ALA A 308 13.04 13.98 2.82
C ALA A 308 13.70 13.70 1.43
N PRO A 309 15.03 13.86 1.26
CA PRO A 309 15.67 13.75 -0.04
C PRO A 309 15.53 12.37 -0.67
N VAL A 310 15.70 11.29 0.09
CA VAL A 310 15.60 9.90 -0.43
C VAL A 310 14.20 9.61 -0.97
N ILE A 311 13.16 9.90 -0.21
CA ILE A 311 11.76 9.68 -0.63
C ILE A 311 11.42 10.55 -1.84
N THR A 312 11.89 11.80 -1.86
CA THR A 312 11.67 12.72 -2.98
C THR A 312 12.32 12.22 -4.26
N THR A 313 13.58 11.80 -4.19
CA THR A 313 14.28 11.24 -5.36
C THR A 313 13.57 9.98 -5.87
N ALA A 314 13.22 9.04 -5.00
CA ALA A 314 12.50 7.83 -5.39
C ALA A 314 11.14 8.12 -6.07
N LEU A 315 10.43 9.17 -5.66
CA LEU A 315 9.22 9.61 -6.34
C LEU A 315 9.52 10.16 -7.75
N TYR A 316 10.56 11.01 -7.88
CA TYR A 316 10.92 11.60 -9.16
C TYR A 316 11.44 10.57 -10.17
N GLU A 317 12.15 9.52 -9.70
CA GLU A 317 12.54 8.39 -10.54
C GLU A 317 11.33 7.68 -11.17
N ARG A 318 10.22 7.52 -10.43
CA ARG A 318 8.97 7.01 -11.02
C ARG A 318 8.42 7.92 -12.12
N PHE A 319 8.60 9.25 -12.01
CA PHE A 319 8.23 10.18 -13.09
C PHE A 319 9.16 10.02 -14.29
N GLY A 320 10.48 9.92 -14.05
CA GLY A 320 11.50 9.69 -15.07
C GLY A 320 11.25 8.40 -15.85
N SER A 321 10.95 7.29 -15.16
CA SER A 321 10.67 5.98 -15.76
C SER A 321 9.52 6.01 -16.78
N ARG A 322 8.58 6.93 -16.64
CA ARG A 322 7.46 7.15 -17.57
C ARG A 322 7.77 8.19 -18.66
N ARG A 323 9.04 8.56 -18.84
CA ARG A 323 9.55 9.56 -19.80
C ARG A 323 8.97 10.97 -19.63
N LEU A 324 8.52 11.34 -18.43
CA LEU A 324 7.96 12.67 -18.17
C LEU A 324 9.04 13.78 -18.19
N GLY A 325 10.32 13.43 -18.19
CA GLY A 325 11.48 14.31 -18.34
C GLY A 325 11.96 14.52 -19.78
N ALA A 326 11.34 13.93 -20.80
CA ALA A 326 11.85 13.91 -22.17
C ALA A 326 12.06 15.32 -22.76
N PHE A 327 11.18 16.29 -22.47
CA PHE A 327 11.34 17.67 -22.93
C PHE A 327 12.54 18.34 -22.27
N ALA A 328 12.78 18.15 -20.99
CA ALA A 328 13.94 18.69 -20.28
C ALA A 328 15.24 18.15 -20.89
N SER A 329 15.32 16.86 -21.20
CA SER A 329 16.48 16.27 -21.88
C SER A 329 16.72 16.88 -23.25
N LYS A 330 15.67 17.18 -24.04
CA LYS A 330 15.79 17.87 -25.32
C LYS A 330 16.31 19.31 -25.15
N VAL A 331 15.86 20.02 -24.12
CA VAL A 331 16.36 21.40 -23.83
C VAL A 331 17.85 21.33 -23.46
N LEU A 332 18.29 20.39 -22.63
CA LEU A 332 19.68 20.20 -22.28
C LEU A 332 20.55 19.92 -23.53
N ASN A 333 20.10 19.01 -24.39
CA ASN A 333 20.80 18.69 -25.62
C ASN A 333 20.87 19.92 -26.55
N GLY A 334 19.76 20.64 -26.71
CA GLY A 334 19.72 21.87 -27.50
C GLY A 334 20.66 22.97 -26.97
N MET A 335 20.76 23.15 -25.65
CA MET A 335 21.71 24.08 -25.05
C MET A 335 23.16 23.67 -25.31
N ARG A 336 23.51 22.38 -25.17
CA ARG A 336 24.84 21.87 -25.49
C ARG A 336 25.22 22.12 -26.94
N PHE A 337 24.29 21.88 -27.87
CA PHE A 337 24.48 22.18 -29.29
C PHE A 337 24.75 23.66 -29.51
N MET A 338 23.95 24.55 -28.95
CA MET A 338 24.05 25.98 -29.20
C MET A 338 25.32 26.64 -28.63
N PHE A 339 25.80 26.21 -27.46
CA PHE A 339 27.00 26.83 -26.88
C PHE A 339 28.31 26.09 -27.19
N GLY A 340 28.27 24.81 -27.51
CA GLY A 340 29.45 23.97 -27.70
C GLY A 340 29.58 23.37 -29.10
N GLY A 341 28.57 23.50 -29.96
CA GLY A 341 28.54 22.87 -31.29
C GLY A 341 28.45 21.36 -31.24
N HIS A 342 28.05 20.78 -30.07
CA HIS A 342 27.96 19.35 -29.85
C HIS A 342 26.93 18.69 -30.77
N ASN A 343 27.23 17.48 -31.25
CA ASN A 343 26.34 16.78 -32.16
C ASN A 343 25.00 16.44 -31.49
N VAL A 344 23.91 16.64 -32.24
CA VAL A 344 22.57 16.23 -31.86
C VAL A 344 22.42 14.74 -32.24
N ARG A 345 22.43 13.86 -31.26
CA ARG A 345 22.15 12.42 -31.45
C ARG A 345 20.76 12.04 -31.02
#